data_519abb902b66eecefdd61f9713c39871
#
_entry.id   519abb902b66eecefdd61f9713c39871
#
_cell.length_a   1.000
_cell.length_b   1.000
_cell.length_c   1.000
_cell.angle_alpha   90.00
_cell.angle_beta   90.00
_cell.angle_gamma   90.00
#
_symmetry.space_group_name_H-M   'P 1'
#
loop_
_entity.id
_entity.type
_entity.pdbx_description
1 polymer ?
#
loop_
_entity_poly.entity_id
_entity_poly.type
_entity_poly.pdbx_seq_one_letter_code
_entity_poly.pdbx_strand_id
1 'polypeptide(L)'
;MIRKGRFAIWNGKEYALVSYQRQYYLQTEEVAEESNGFERMNGKEHVLIRSVSLKELQEAYEVIPYTMLEGYRFAVEGINHANGKVALVTNNPFVKGKVDVQPYGSLEYIIELPVEQVDLLEERFPLYGM
;
A
#
# COMPACT_ATOMS: atom_id res chain seq x y z
N MET A 1 9.50 -5.79 1.86
CA MET A 1 8.10 -5.70 2.27
C MET A 1 7.32 -4.82 1.30
N ILE A 2 6.12 -5.22 0.95
CA ILE A 2 5.29 -4.44 0.03
C ILE A 2 4.57 -3.33 0.80
N ARG A 3 4.67 -2.10 0.28
CA ARG A 3 3.90 -0.99 0.81
C ARG A 3 2.75 -0.68 -0.14
N LYS A 4 1.57 -0.49 0.41
CA LYS A 4 0.37 -0.20 -0.36
C LYS A 4 -0.53 0.69 0.46
N GLY A 5 -1.08 1.74 -0.15
CA GLY A 5 -2.01 2.63 0.49
C GLY A 5 -1.49 4.05 0.57
N ARG A 6 -2.03 4.80 1.52
CA ARG A 6 -1.71 6.21 1.66
C ARG A 6 -0.68 6.44 2.75
N PHE A 7 0.24 7.35 2.47
CA PHE A 7 1.31 7.72 3.39
C PHE A 7 1.49 9.23 3.39
N ALA A 8 2.09 9.74 4.45
CA ALA A 8 2.39 11.14 4.56
C ALA A 8 3.72 11.36 5.26
N ILE A 9 4.39 12.44 4.92
CA ILE A 9 5.58 12.88 5.62
C ILE A 9 5.16 13.96 6.61
N TRP A 10 5.43 13.72 7.87
CA TRP A 10 5.18 14.67 8.94
C TRP A 10 6.40 14.73 9.85
N ASN A 11 6.86 15.93 10.09
CA ASN A 11 8.04 16.14 10.95
C ASN A 11 9.25 15.33 10.48
N GLY A 12 9.42 15.23 9.15
CA GLY A 12 10.55 14.54 8.53
C GLY A 12 10.46 13.03 8.49
N LYS A 13 9.33 12.44 8.89
CA LYS A 13 9.18 10.98 8.95
C LYS A 13 7.92 10.54 8.23
N GLU A 14 7.98 9.35 7.62
CA GLU A 14 6.83 8.80 6.91
C GLU A 14 5.93 8.01 7.87
N TYR A 15 4.63 8.23 7.74
CA TYR A 15 3.59 7.51 8.49
C TYR A 15 2.49 7.06 7.54
N ALA A 16 1.76 6.04 7.93
CA ALA A 16 0.52 5.70 7.24
C ALA A 16 -0.48 6.83 7.47
N LEU A 17 -1.23 7.18 6.41
CA LEU A 17 -2.24 8.24 6.46
C LEU A 17 -3.60 7.59 6.30
N VAL A 18 -4.47 7.79 7.28
CA VAL A 18 -5.82 7.24 7.26
C VAL A 18 -6.83 8.35 7.43
N SER A 19 -8.04 8.15 6.94
CA SER A 19 -9.13 9.11 7.11
C SER A 19 -10.33 8.42 7.74
N TYR A 20 -11.02 9.16 8.61
CA TYR A 20 -12.22 8.68 9.27
C TYR A 20 -13.11 9.88 9.60
N GLN A 21 -14.34 9.83 9.15
CA GLN A 21 -15.32 10.90 9.39
C GLN A 21 -14.78 12.29 9.01
N ARG A 22 -14.18 12.38 7.82
CA ARG A 22 -13.62 13.62 7.26
C ARG A 22 -12.43 14.18 8.03
N GLN A 23 -11.84 13.38 8.90
CA GLN A 23 -10.66 13.74 9.66
C GLN A 23 -9.49 12.86 9.21
N TYR A 24 -8.30 13.46 9.11
CA TYR A 24 -7.09 12.72 8.78
C TYR A 24 -6.31 12.37 10.03
N TYR A 25 -5.70 11.20 10.01
CA TYR A 25 -4.86 10.71 11.11
C TYR A 25 -3.59 10.09 10.57
N LEU A 26 -2.48 10.34 11.25
CA LEU A 26 -1.27 9.54 11.06
C LEU A 26 -1.36 8.32 11.95
N GLN A 27 -0.88 7.18 11.47
CA GLN A 27 -0.96 5.92 12.20
C GLN A 27 0.41 5.26 12.28
N THR A 28 0.75 4.71 13.44
CA THR A 28 2.00 4.01 13.66
C THR A 28 1.82 2.95 14.72
N GLU A 29 2.75 2.00 14.77
CA GLU A 29 2.82 1.01 15.84
C GLU A 29 3.99 1.30 16.79
N GLU A 30 4.75 2.37 16.55
CA GLU A 30 5.90 2.72 17.35
C GLU A 30 5.49 3.44 18.62
N VAL A 31 5.64 2.80 19.78
CA VAL A 31 5.25 3.33 21.07
C VAL A 31 5.98 4.64 21.41
N ALA A 32 7.21 4.79 20.92
CA ALA A 32 8.00 6.00 21.16
C ALA A 32 7.30 7.26 20.62
N GLU A 33 6.40 7.12 19.67
CA GLU A 33 5.67 8.25 19.08
C GLU A 33 4.64 8.87 20.03
N GLU A 34 4.38 8.25 21.18
CA GLU A 34 3.52 8.86 22.19
C GLU A 34 4.07 10.22 22.63
N SER A 35 5.39 10.39 22.62
CA SER A 35 6.02 11.65 22.98
C SER A 35 5.80 12.73 21.93
N ASN A 36 5.36 12.36 20.73
CA ASN A 36 5.08 13.28 19.63
C ASN A 36 3.57 13.54 19.45
N GLY A 37 2.79 13.25 20.47
CA GLY A 37 1.36 13.55 20.45
C GLY A 37 0.49 12.45 19.88
N PHE A 38 1.03 11.26 19.67
CA PHE A 38 0.25 10.11 19.24
C PHE A 38 -0.43 9.49 20.45
N GLU A 39 -1.67 9.05 20.25
CA GLU A 39 -2.47 8.42 21.28
C GLU A 39 -2.83 7.00 20.86
N ARG A 40 -2.99 6.13 21.86
CA ARG A 40 -3.40 4.75 21.58
C ARG A 40 -4.83 4.74 21.06
N MET A 41 -5.05 3.95 20.00
CA MET A 41 -6.37 3.80 19.42
C MET A 41 -7.22 2.89 20.30
N ASN A 42 -8.45 3.29 20.56
CA ASN A 42 -9.38 2.49 21.36
C ASN A 42 -9.58 1.11 20.75
N GLY A 43 -9.41 0.07 21.59
CA GLY A 43 -9.57 -1.30 21.16
C GLY A 43 -8.38 -1.90 20.44
N LYS A 44 -7.31 -1.11 20.22
CA LYS A 44 -6.09 -1.58 19.55
C LYS A 44 -4.87 -0.99 20.24
N GLU A 45 -4.41 -1.64 21.28
CA GLU A 45 -3.32 -1.12 22.12
C GLU A 45 -2.02 -0.90 21.37
N HIS A 46 -1.77 -1.66 20.30
CA HIS A 46 -0.54 -1.56 19.54
C HIS A 46 -0.60 -0.52 18.42
N VAL A 47 -1.72 0.16 18.24
CA VAL A 47 -1.89 1.16 17.19
C VAL A 47 -2.03 2.53 17.83
N LEU A 48 -1.19 3.46 17.39
CA LEU A 48 -1.21 4.85 17.82
C LEU A 48 -1.62 5.73 16.66
N ILE A 49 -2.43 6.76 16.95
CA ILE A 49 -2.90 7.70 15.95
C ILE A 49 -2.67 9.12 16.42
N ARG A 50 -2.50 10.02 15.45
CA ARG A 50 -2.42 11.47 15.70
C ARG A 50 -3.28 12.18 14.68
N SER A 51 -4.21 13.00 15.16
CA SER A 51 -5.03 13.84 14.28
C SER A 51 -4.16 14.91 13.63
N VAL A 52 -4.32 15.08 12.32
CA VAL A 52 -3.56 16.08 11.56
C VAL A 52 -4.48 16.74 10.54
N SER A 53 -4.12 17.99 10.16
CA SER A 53 -4.70 18.61 8.98
C SER A 53 -3.74 18.42 7.82
N LEU A 54 -4.23 18.49 6.59
CA LEU A 54 -3.37 18.37 5.41
C LEU A 54 -2.28 19.44 5.39
N LYS A 55 -2.53 20.61 5.98
CA LYS A 55 -1.57 21.71 6.03
C LYS A 55 -0.34 21.39 6.88
N GLU A 56 -0.46 20.47 7.82
CA GLU A 56 0.64 20.08 8.69
C GLU A 56 1.60 19.10 8.01
N LEU A 57 1.19 18.53 6.90
CA LEU A 57 1.95 17.46 6.23
C LEU A 57 2.94 18.08 5.23
N GLN A 58 4.16 17.57 5.21
CA GLN A 58 5.15 17.95 4.21
C GLN A 58 4.82 17.37 2.85
N GLU A 59 4.36 16.12 2.82
CA GLU A 59 3.89 15.42 1.63
C GLU A 59 2.80 14.45 2.03
N ALA A 60 1.93 14.14 1.07
CA ALA A 60 0.98 13.05 1.20
C ALA A 60 0.82 12.41 -0.17
N TYR A 61 0.82 11.09 -0.22
CA TYR A 61 0.78 10.35 -1.50
C TYR A 61 0.19 8.96 -1.29
N GLU A 62 -0.27 8.39 -2.41
CA GLU A 62 -0.69 6.99 -2.44
C GLU A 62 0.43 6.17 -3.08
N VAL A 63 0.75 5.04 -2.45
CA VAL A 63 1.76 4.10 -2.97
C VAL A 63 1.01 2.92 -3.57
N ILE A 64 1.30 2.65 -4.84
CA ILE A 64 0.70 1.53 -5.57
C ILE A 64 1.82 0.61 -6.00
N PRO A 65 1.94 -0.57 -5.39
CA PRO A 65 2.96 -1.54 -5.78
C PRO A 65 2.53 -2.24 -7.06
N TYR A 66 3.51 -2.49 -7.94
CA TYR A 66 3.26 -3.18 -9.19
C TYR A 66 4.51 -3.95 -9.61
N THR A 67 4.37 -4.75 -10.66
CA THR A 67 5.51 -5.39 -11.30
C THR A 67 5.24 -5.52 -12.79
N MET A 68 6.30 -5.80 -13.56
CA MET A 68 6.21 -6.06 -14.99
C MET A 68 6.54 -7.52 -15.24
N LEU A 69 5.66 -8.22 -15.95
CA LEU A 69 5.89 -9.60 -16.41
C LEU A 69 5.72 -9.62 -17.92
N GLU A 70 6.75 -10.06 -18.63
CA GLU A 70 6.73 -10.14 -20.10
C GLU A 70 6.28 -8.83 -20.76
N GLY A 71 6.63 -7.69 -20.14
CA GLY A 71 6.26 -6.37 -20.66
C GLY A 71 4.86 -5.91 -20.27
N TYR A 72 4.12 -6.69 -19.49
CA TYR A 72 2.79 -6.32 -19.03
C TYR A 72 2.82 -5.90 -17.57
N ARG A 73 2.06 -4.85 -17.24
CA ARG A 73 1.99 -4.35 -15.86
C ARG A 73 0.95 -5.12 -15.07
N PHE A 74 1.35 -5.58 -13.89
CA PHE A 74 0.47 -6.27 -12.94
C PHE A 74 0.42 -5.49 -11.64
N ALA A 75 -0.78 -5.30 -11.12
CA ALA A 75 -0.96 -4.76 -9.79
C ALA A 75 -0.69 -5.84 -8.74
N VAL A 76 -0.14 -5.44 -7.60
CA VAL A 76 0.10 -6.36 -6.49
C VAL A 76 -1.16 -6.42 -5.63
N GLU A 77 -1.80 -7.58 -5.59
CA GLU A 77 -2.97 -7.81 -4.75
C GLU A 77 -2.59 -8.01 -3.30
N GLY A 78 -1.54 -8.78 -3.07
CA GLY A 78 -1.04 -9.03 -1.73
C GLY A 78 -0.01 -10.13 -1.68
N ILE A 79 0.54 -10.38 -0.49
CA ILE A 79 1.47 -11.47 -0.24
C ILE A 79 0.80 -12.48 0.68
N ASN A 80 0.91 -13.76 0.32
CA ASN A 80 0.55 -14.84 1.23
C ASN A 80 1.79 -15.23 2.00
N HIS A 81 1.85 -14.82 3.26
CA HIS A 81 3.04 -15.09 4.09
C HIS A 81 3.21 -16.56 4.43
N ALA A 82 2.15 -17.35 4.31
CA ALA A 82 2.23 -18.79 4.60
C ALA A 82 3.04 -19.53 3.54
N ASN A 83 2.96 -19.12 2.27
CA ASN A 83 3.67 -19.80 1.19
C ASN A 83 4.70 -18.92 0.46
N GLY A 84 4.87 -17.67 0.89
CA GLY A 84 5.85 -16.76 0.30
C GLY A 84 5.54 -16.33 -1.13
N LYS A 85 4.28 -16.44 -1.56
CA LYS A 85 3.90 -16.05 -2.91
C LYS A 85 3.18 -14.71 -2.92
N VAL A 86 3.40 -13.95 -3.99
CA VAL A 86 2.71 -12.69 -4.23
C VAL A 86 1.65 -12.91 -5.29
N ALA A 87 0.46 -12.38 -5.06
CA ALA A 87 -0.64 -12.44 -6.02
C ALA A 87 -0.62 -11.18 -6.88
N LEU A 88 -0.60 -11.38 -8.19
CA LEU A 88 -0.46 -10.32 -9.19
C LEU A 88 -1.67 -10.36 -10.12
N VAL A 89 -2.27 -9.20 -10.34
CA VAL A 89 -3.54 -9.10 -11.06
C VAL A 89 -3.43 -8.06 -12.18
N THR A 90 -4.01 -8.38 -13.33
CA THR A 90 -4.11 -7.44 -14.45
C THR A 90 -5.46 -7.58 -15.12
N ASN A 91 -5.94 -6.49 -15.73
CA ASN A 91 -7.14 -6.53 -16.55
C ASN A 91 -6.81 -6.51 -18.06
N ASN A 92 -5.54 -6.66 -18.41
CA ASN A 92 -5.12 -6.65 -19.82
C ASN A 92 -5.33 -8.04 -20.43
N PRO A 93 -6.26 -8.18 -21.41
CA PRO A 93 -6.53 -9.50 -21.98
C PRO A 93 -5.40 -10.05 -22.84
N PHE A 94 -4.45 -9.21 -23.25
CA PHE A 94 -3.34 -9.64 -24.09
C PHE A 94 -2.30 -10.46 -23.34
N VAL A 95 -2.40 -10.56 -22.01
CA VAL A 95 -1.48 -11.40 -21.23
C VAL A 95 -1.71 -12.90 -21.49
N LYS A 96 -2.88 -13.28 -21.97
CA LYS A 96 -3.17 -14.69 -22.29
C LYS A 96 -2.17 -15.22 -23.30
N GLY A 97 -1.61 -16.38 -23.00
CA GLY A 97 -0.61 -16.99 -23.87
C GLY A 97 0.78 -16.41 -23.74
N LYS A 98 0.95 -15.32 -23.00
CA LYS A 98 2.25 -14.71 -22.74
C LYS A 98 2.71 -14.94 -21.31
N VAL A 99 1.76 -14.92 -20.37
CA VAL A 99 1.98 -15.17 -18.96
C VAL A 99 1.00 -16.25 -18.53
N ASP A 100 1.41 -17.13 -17.65
CA ASP A 100 0.58 -18.25 -17.20
C ASP A 100 -0.43 -17.80 -16.16
N VAL A 101 -1.42 -17.04 -16.60
CA VAL A 101 -2.45 -16.47 -15.74
C VAL A 101 -3.71 -17.33 -15.73
N GLN A 102 -4.50 -17.16 -14.65
CA GLN A 102 -5.82 -17.76 -14.51
C GLN A 102 -6.87 -16.66 -14.49
N PRO A 103 -8.11 -16.96 -14.92
CA PRO A 103 -9.19 -15.98 -14.77
C PRO A 103 -9.40 -15.59 -13.31
N TYR A 104 -9.70 -14.32 -13.08
CA TYR A 104 -9.93 -13.78 -11.74
C TYR A 104 -11.06 -12.76 -11.81
N GLY A 105 -12.26 -13.18 -11.39
CA GLY A 105 -13.44 -12.35 -11.62
C GLY A 105 -13.84 -12.34 -13.10
N SER A 106 -14.58 -11.33 -13.51
CA SER A 106 -15.15 -11.27 -14.87
C SER A 106 -14.21 -10.65 -15.89
N LEU A 107 -13.30 -9.76 -15.47
CA LEU A 107 -12.47 -8.99 -16.39
C LEU A 107 -10.99 -9.00 -16.02
N GLU A 108 -10.58 -9.84 -15.09
CA GLU A 108 -9.20 -9.82 -14.61
C GLU A 108 -8.56 -11.19 -14.71
N TYR A 109 -7.23 -11.19 -14.59
CA TYR A 109 -6.39 -12.37 -14.62
C TYR A 109 -5.42 -12.30 -13.46
N ILE A 110 -5.11 -13.45 -12.87
CA ILE A 110 -4.25 -13.52 -11.70
C ILE A 110 -3.13 -14.56 -11.91
N ILE A 111 -1.97 -14.28 -11.35
CA ILE A 111 -0.89 -15.24 -11.23
C ILE A 111 -0.26 -15.08 -9.85
N GLU A 112 0.12 -16.20 -9.25
CA GLU A 112 0.86 -16.20 -7.99
C GLU A 112 2.28 -16.69 -8.25
N LEU A 113 3.26 -15.92 -7.80
CA LEU A 113 4.66 -16.25 -7.98
C LEU A 113 5.41 -16.10 -6.66
N PRO A 114 6.48 -16.88 -6.44
CA PRO A 114 7.34 -16.66 -5.28
C PRO A 114 7.83 -15.21 -5.27
N VAL A 115 7.79 -14.57 -4.11
CA VAL A 115 8.11 -13.14 -4.00
C VAL A 115 9.53 -12.83 -4.46
N GLU A 116 10.47 -13.78 -4.25
CA GLU A 116 11.85 -13.59 -4.65
C GLU A 116 12.07 -13.63 -6.17
N GLN A 117 11.06 -14.07 -6.93
CA GLN A 117 11.11 -14.10 -8.39
C GLN A 117 10.49 -12.86 -9.04
N VAL A 118 10.02 -11.91 -8.23
CA VAL A 118 9.28 -10.76 -8.73
C VAL A 118 9.99 -9.48 -8.31
N ASP A 119 10.20 -8.58 -9.27
CA ASP A 119 10.70 -7.24 -8.99
C ASP A 119 9.51 -6.36 -8.59
N LEU A 120 9.39 -6.12 -7.29
CA LEU A 120 8.30 -5.29 -6.78
C LEU A 120 8.70 -3.82 -6.88
N LEU A 121 7.92 -3.07 -7.64
CA LEU A 121 8.14 -1.66 -7.88
C LEU A 121 7.04 -0.86 -7.19
N GLU A 122 7.30 0.41 -6.95
CA GLU A 122 6.30 1.29 -6.34
C GLU A 122 6.10 2.50 -7.22
N GLU A 123 4.84 2.90 -7.35
CA GLU A 123 4.49 4.15 -7.98
C GLU A 123 3.82 5.02 -6.93
N ARG A 124 4.17 6.31 -6.91
CA ARG A 124 3.62 7.26 -5.95
C ARG A 124 2.78 8.30 -6.67
N PHE A 125 1.58 8.52 -6.16
CA PHE A 125 0.67 9.52 -6.70
C PHE A 125 0.42 10.57 -5.61
N PRO A 126 0.77 11.85 -5.84
CA PRO A 126 0.47 12.89 -4.87
C PRO A 126 -1.02 12.93 -4.55
N LEU A 127 -1.35 13.08 -3.28
CA LEU A 127 -2.74 13.23 -2.90
C LEU A 127 -3.22 14.64 -3.20
N TYR A 128 -4.50 14.73 -3.49
CA TYR A 128 -5.11 15.97 -3.85
C TYR A 128 -4.99 17.00 -2.73
N GLY A 129 -4.65 18.24 -3.09
CA GLY A 129 -4.54 19.34 -2.12
C GLY A 129 -3.15 19.53 -1.53
N MET A 130 -2.18 18.74 -1.95
CA MET A 130 -0.80 18.82 -1.47
C MET A 130 0.09 19.58 -2.44
#